data_75c55091911a7ed77b89ee7b142e04f3
#
_entry.id   75c55091911a7ed77b89ee7b142e04f3
#
_cell.length_a   1.000
_cell.length_b   1.000
_cell.length_c   1.000
_cell.angle_alpha   90.00
_cell.angle_beta   90.00
_cell.angle_gamma   90.00
#
_symmetry.space_group_name_H-M   'P 1'
#
loop_
_entity.id
_entity.type
_entity.pdbx_description
1 polymer ?
#
loop_
_entity_poly.entity_id
_entity_poly.type
_entity_poly.pdbx_seq_one_letter_code
_entity_poly.pdbx_strand_id
1 'polypeptide(L)' 'MTDMNLSGVYRAVESERRVLVERDGVWYPGELQGWRRSAEGWLAAVDYVAADDVHHLELVKDDRIQR' A
#
# COMPACT_ATOMS: atom_id res chain seq x y z
N MET A 1 -23.47 2.38 2.17
CA MET A 1 -22.98 1.94 2.02
C MET A 1 -22.24 1.27 1.98
N THR A 2 -22.02 1.08 2.07
CA THR A 2 -21.26 0.57 2.02
C THR A 2 -20.71 -0.35 1.57
N ASP A 3 -20.58 -0.74 1.24
CA ASP A 3 -20.13 -1.68 0.82
C ASP A 3 -19.06 -2.01 0.32
N MET A 4 -18.37 -1.52 0.09
CA MET A 4 -17.26 -1.71 -0.51
C MET A 4 -16.41 -2.64 0.13
N ASN A 5 -16.27 -2.59 1.25
CA ASN A 5 -15.49 -3.52 1.95
C ASN A 5 -16.02 -4.90 1.83
N LEU A 6 -17.15 -5.07 1.31
CA LEU A 6 -17.69 -6.37 1.06
C LEU A 6 -16.80 -7.21 0.18
N SER A 7 -15.98 -6.58 -0.65
CA SER A 7 -15.05 -7.32 -1.50
C SER A 7 -13.68 -7.45 -0.90
N GLY A 8 -13.50 -7.07 0.36
CA GLY A 8 -12.20 -7.13 0.99
C GLY A 8 -11.27 -6.03 0.57
N VAL A 9 -11.81 -4.95 0.06
CA VAL A 9 -11.04 -3.79 -0.33
C VAL A 9 -11.35 -2.66 0.64
N TYR A 10 -10.31 -1.96 1.06
CA TYR A 10 -10.45 -0.89 2.03
C TYR A 10 -9.65 0.30 1.54
N ARG A 11 -10.30 1.43 1.39
CA ARG A 11 -9.64 2.64 0.94
C ARG A 11 -8.94 3.32 2.09
N ALA A 12 -7.73 3.79 1.83
CA ALA A 12 -7.00 4.57 2.83
C ALA A 12 -7.60 5.96 2.90
N VAL A 13 -7.77 6.46 4.13
CA VAL A 13 -8.17 7.85 4.31
C VAL A 13 -6.97 8.75 4.06
N GLU A 14 -7.23 10.00 3.77
CA GLU A 14 -6.18 10.91 3.34
C GLU A 14 -5.05 11.04 4.35
N SER A 15 -5.38 11.05 5.62
CA SER A 15 -4.37 11.20 6.67
C SER A 15 -3.44 9.98 6.76
N GLU A 16 -3.81 8.87 6.15
CA GLU A 16 -3.02 7.63 6.19
C GLU A 16 -2.26 7.38 4.91
N ARG A 17 -2.34 8.27 3.93
CA ARG A 17 -1.79 7.98 2.63
C ARG A 17 -0.28 8.03 2.55
N ARG A 18 0.36 8.83 3.37
CA ARG A 18 1.81 8.96 3.31
C ARG A 18 2.46 7.84 4.07
N VAL A 19 3.24 7.04 3.38
CA VAL A 19 3.89 5.87 3.96
C VAL A 19 5.30 5.74 3.41
N LEU A 20 6.08 4.88 4.05
CA LEU A 20 7.34 4.42 3.49
C LEU A 20 7.14 2.98 3.05
N VAL A 21 7.66 2.65 1.88
CA VAL A 21 7.54 1.33 1.29
C VAL A 21 8.93 0.74 1.16
N GLU A 22 9.12 -0.47 1.65
CA GLU A 22 10.41 -1.14 1.56
C GLU A 22 10.51 -1.91 0.25
N ARG A 23 11.65 -1.75 -0.43
CA ARG A 23 11.95 -2.51 -1.63
C ARG A 23 13.45 -2.79 -1.62
N ASP A 24 13.80 -4.06 -1.61
CA ASP A 24 15.21 -4.50 -1.65
C ASP A 24 16.03 -3.85 -0.54
N GLY A 25 15.44 -3.72 0.65
CA GLY A 25 16.13 -3.18 1.81
C GLY A 25 16.15 -1.67 1.89
N VAL A 26 15.52 -0.98 0.95
CA VAL A 26 15.47 0.47 0.92
C VAL A 26 14.03 0.92 1.12
N TRP A 27 13.86 1.95 1.94
CA TRP A 27 12.53 2.53 2.21
C TRP A 27 12.34 3.76 1.34
N TYR A 28 11.25 3.75 0.58
CA TYR A 28 10.92 4.86 -0.33
C TYR A 28 9.64 5.53 0.11
N PRO A 29 9.54 6.86 -0.03
CA PRO A 29 8.27 7.52 0.19
C PRO A 29 7.24 7.04 -0.82
N GLY A 30 6.05 6.76 -0.34
CA GLY A 30 4.98 6.30 -1.20
C GLY A 30 3.64 6.78 -0.72
N GLU A 31 2.63 6.41 -1.48
CA GLU A 31 1.26 6.78 -1.19
C GLU A 31 0.42 5.53 -1.06
N LEU A 32 -0.21 5.37 0.09
CA LEU A 32 -1.08 4.24 0.33
C LEU A 32 -2.44 4.51 -0.29
N GLN A 33 -2.84 3.67 -1.22
CA GLN A 33 -4.13 3.81 -1.89
C GLN A 33 -5.23 3.10 -1.13
N GLY A 34 -4.90 1.99 -0.50
CA GLY A 34 -5.87 1.22 0.25
C GLY A 34 -5.31 -0.12 0.66
N TRP A 35 -6.19 -0.97 1.13
CA TRP A 35 -5.84 -2.30 1.60
C TRP A 35 -6.69 -3.31 0.86
N ARG A 36 -6.11 -4.43 0.55
CA ARG A 36 -6.81 -5.52 -0.10
C ARG A 36 -6.63 -6.78 0.72
N ARG A 37 -7.72 -7.49 0.95
CA ARG A 37 -7.66 -8.74 1.68
C ARG A 37 -7.26 -9.88 0.75
N SER A 38 -6.37 -10.73 1.24
CA SER A 38 -5.92 -11.91 0.50
C SER A 38 -5.93 -13.11 1.43
N ALA A 39 -5.63 -14.27 0.87
CA ALA A 39 -5.54 -15.49 1.65
C ALA A 39 -4.44 -15.41 2.72
N GLU A 40 -3.47 -14.55 2.52
CA GLU A 40 -2.35 -14.38 3.43
C GLU A 40 -2.51 -13.19 4.36
N GLY A 41 -3.68 -12.54 4.34
CA GLY A 41 -3.94 -11.37 5.16
C GLY A 41 -4.11 -10.14 4.31
N TRP A 42 -3.89 -8.98 4.92
CA TRP A 42 -4.10 -7.71 4.24
C TRP A 42 -2.85 -7.31 3.47
N LEU A 43 -3.07 -6.84 2.25
CA LEU A 43 -2.01 -6.27 1.42
C LEU A 43 -2.28 -4.79 1.24
N ALA A 44 -1.22 -4.00 1.30
CA ALA A 44 -1.31 -2.57 1.07
C ALA A 44 -1.12 -2.29 -0.41
N ALA A 45 -2.03 -1.53 -1.00
CA ALA A 45 -1.89 -1.05 -2.37
C ALA A 45 -1.15 0.27 -2.29
N VAL A 46 0.08 0.30 -2.78
CA VAL A 46 0.93 1.48 -2.63
C VAL A 46 1.46 1.91 -3.98
N ASP A 47 1.68 3.21 -4.08
CA ASP A 47 2.14 3.88 -5.27
C ASP A 47 3.42 4.61 -4.87
N TYR A 48 4.54 4.33 -5.53
CA TYR A 48 5.81 4.94 -5.16
C TYR A 48 6.76 4.95 -6.34
N VAL A 49 7.81 5.78 -6.21
CA VAL A 49 8.87 5.85 -7.21
C VAL A 49 10.14 5.37 -6.54
N ALA A 50 10.74 4.32 -7.09
CA ALA A 50 11.95 3.72 -6.53
C ALA A 50 13.19 4.36 -7.16
N ALA A 51 14.35 3.82 -6.80
CA ALA A 51 15.63 4.36 -7.26
C ALA A 51 15.79 4.31 -8.77
N ASP A 52 15.07 3.42 -9.44
CA ASP A 52 15.11 3.33 -10.90
C ASP A 52 14.29 4.44 -11.57
N ASP A 53 13.69 5.32 -10.77
CA ASP A 53 12.88 6.43 -11.26
C ASP A 53 11.62 5.96 -11.97
N VAL A 54 11.24 4.73 -11.75
CA VAL A 54 10.04 4.14 -12.34
C VAL A 54 8.94 4.16 -11.31
N HIS A 55 7.76 4.49 -11.78
CA HIS A 55 6.57 4.53 -10.95
C HIS A 55 6.04 3.12 -10.74
N HIS A 56 5.88 2.72 -9.50
CA HIS A 56 5.41 1.39 -9.15
C HIS A 56 4.08 1.46 -8.43
N LEU A 57 3.18 0.57 -8.82
CA LEU A 57 1.92 0.39 -8.11
C LEU A 57 1.89 -1.08 -7.72
N GLU A 58 2.03 -1.35 -6.42
CA GLU A 58 2.21 -2.70 -5.94
C GLU A 58 1.31 -3.02 -4.76
N LEU A 59 1.02 -4.30 -4.62
CA LEU A 59 0.40 -4.83 -3.40
C LEU A 59 1.53 -5.43 -2.56
N VAL A 60 1.71 -4.90 -1.35
CA VAL A 60 2.78 -5.34 -0.47
C VAL A 60 2.23 -5.72 0.89
N LYS A 61 2.94 -6.57 1.59
CA LYS A 61 2.56 -6.96 2.94
C LYS A 61 2.79 -5.80 3.89
N ASP A 62 2.08 -5.82 5.01
CA ASP A 62 2.13 -4.71 5.94
C ASP A 62 3.51 -4.55 6.59
N ASP A 63 4.32 -5.61 6.66
CA ASP A 63 5.67 -5.49 7.22
C ASP A 63 6.62 -4.71 6.31
N ARG A 64 6.21 -4.43 5.08
CA ARG A 64 6.99 -3.61 4.16
C ARG A 64 6.46 -2.20 4.07
N ILE A 65 5.58 -1.82 4.98
CA ILE A 65 4.98 -0.49 5.02
C ILE A 65 5.25 0.13 6.38
N GLN A 66 5.67 1.38 6.39
CA GLN A 66 5.87 2.13 7.62
C GLN A 66 5.14 3.45 7.49
N ARG A 67 4.40 3.80 8.51
CA ARG A 67 3.58 5.02 8.50
C ARG A 67 4.21 6.13 9.30
#